data_1b85841cab8c0247fc4a781b37bd9742
#
_entry.id   1b85841cab8c0247fc4a781b37bd9742
#
_cell.length_a   1.000
_cell.length_b   1.000
_cell.length_c   1.000
_cell.angle_alpha   90.00
_cell.angle_beta   90.00
_cell.angle_gamma   90.00
#
_symmetry.space_group_name_H-M   'P 1'
#
loop_
_entity.id
_entity.type
_entity.pdbx_description
1 polymer ?
#
loop_
_entity_poly.entity_id
_entity_poly.type
_entity_poly.pdbx_seq_one_letter_code
_entity_poly.pdbx_strand_id
1 'polypeptide(L)'
;SGCALRTDVRRSTVMRRLAWDAPEVNEEWNCDKGRFAFPYTSEGRLTHPLVRDSDGNLVPTSWPEAIRIAAAGLAATGSATGVLTGGRVTVEDAKAYSVFAREVLGTNDVDFRARAVSDEETAFLANHVASKPLDVTYGDLETAKSVLLVAFEPEDESPIVFLRLRKAALKGNTKVYAIAPYTSAGLAKMKGTLLTAGPREEVAAITNAAAHLTSDSVILVGERAGQTPGALFAVAELAQKTGARLAWVPRRAGDRGALDSGLLPIGGRSTSEILAAAGKCVKGLLIGGVSPEDLEGDLVAAVESATFVVSLETRHTEVTANADVVFP
;
A
#
# COMPACT_ATOMS: atom_id res chain seq x y z
N SER A 1 -8.45 5.24 -3.20
CA SER A 1 -9.56 5.88 -2.50
C SER A 1 -10.78 4.98 -2.28
N GLY A 2 -10.82 3.77 -2.82
CA GLY A 2 -11.95 2.85 -2.62
C GLY A 2 -13.24 3.25 -3.36
N CYS A 3 -13.13 4.00 -4.45
CA CYS A 3 -14.29 4.44 -5.22
C CYS A 3 -15.09 3.27 -5.79
N ALA A 4 -16.41 3.34 -5.67
CA ALA A 4 -17.31 2.44 -6.37
C ALA A 4 -17.30 2.76 -7.88
N LEU A 5 -17.09 1.74 -8.70
CA LEU A 5 -17.00 1.86 -10.15
C LEU A 5 -18.00 0.93 -10.84
N ARG A 6 -18.66 1.44 -11.88
CA ARG A 6 -19.39 0.63 -12.85
C ARG A 6 -18.45 0.26 -13.99
N THR A 7 -18.31 -1.01 -14.26
CA THR A 7 -17.52 -1.53 -15.39
C THR A 7 -18.47 -2.06 -16.46
N ASP A 8 -18.47 -1.44 -17.65
CA ASP A 8 -19.24 -1.90 -18.79
C ASP A 8 -18.41 -2.89 -19.60
N VAL A 9 -18.92 -4.11 -19.76
CA VAL A 9 -18.25 -5.23 -20.44
C VAL A 9 -19.04 -5.65 -21.67
N ARG A 10 -18.35 -5.92 -22.78
CA ARG A 10 -18.94 -6.49 -24.00
C ARG A 10 -18.02 -7.57 -24.55
N ARG A 11 -18.55 -8.77 -24.77
CA ARG A 11 -17.80 -9.92 -25.31
C ARG A 11 -16.48 -10.15 -24.54
N SER A 12 -16.57 -10.19 -23.21
CA SER A 12 -15.44 -10.36 -22.28
C SER A 12 -14.37 -9.23 -22.31
N THR A 13 -14.66 -8.11 -22.98
CA THR A 13 -13.77 -6.96 -23.03
C THR A 13 -14.34 -5.80 -22.24
N VAL A 14 -13.54 -5.20 -21.37
CA VAL A 14 -13.91 -3.98 -20.65
C VAL A 14 -13.92 -2.81 -21.63
N MET A 15 -15.07 -2.20 -21.80
CA MET A 15 -15.27 -1.10 -22.74
C MET A 15 -15.02 0.27 -22.09
N ARG A 16 -15.41 0.42 -20.83
CA ARG A 16 -15.23 1.64 -20.05
C ARG A 16 -15.49 1.40 -18.56
N ARG A 17 -14.96 2.31 -17.74
CA ARG A 17 -15.32 2.45 -16.33
C ARG A 17 -15.89 3.81 -16.06
N LEU A 18 -16.96 3.86 -15.27
CA LEU A 18 -17.63 5.07 -14.82
C LEU A 18 -17.76 5.04 -13.31
N ALA A 19 -18.00 6.20 -12.69
CA ALA A 19 -18.38 6.20 -11.28
C ALA A 19 -19.71 5.44 -11.10
N TRP A 20 -19.80 4.73 -9.98
CA TRP A 20 -21.06 4.24 -9.45
C TRP A 20 -21.50 5.16 -8.32
N ASP A 21 -22.79 5.35 -8.16
CA ASP A 21 -23.34 6.15 -7.07
C ASP A 21 -23.08 5.47 -5.72
N ALA A 22 -22.24 6.11 -4.89
CA ALA A 22 -21.89 5.67 -3.55
C ALA A 22 -21.74 6.90 -2.64
N PRO A 23 -22.86 7.42 -2.08
CA PRO A 23 -22.87 8.66 -1.31
C PRO A 23 -21.90 8.67 -0.14
N GLU A 24 -21.68 7.52 0.50
CA GLU A 24 -20.77 7.39 1.64
C GLU A 24 -19.28 7.45 1.24
N VAL A 25 -18.93 7.17 -0.03
CA VAL A 25 -17.54 7.12 -0.52
C VAL A 25 -17.28 8.21 -1.54
N ASN A 26 -17.61 7.95 -2.81
CA ASN A 26 -17.25 8.80 -3.94
C ASN A 26 -18.42 9.58 -4.54
N GLU A 27 -19.60 9.52 -3.93
CA GLU A 27 -20.80 10.10 -4.54
C GLU A 27 -20.91 9.58 -5.99
N GLU A 28 -20.87 10.45 -6.98
CA GLU A 28 -20.89 10.12 -8.41
C GLU A 28 -19.53 10.39 -9.11
N TRP A 29 -18.45 10.56 -8.33
CA TRP A 29 -17.14 10.94 -8.85
C TRP A 29 -16.18 9.75 -9.00
N ASN A 30 -15.34 9.80 -10.01
CA ASN A 30 -14.13 8.98 -10.11
C ASN A 30 -13.01 9.77 -10.80
N CYS A 31 -11.78 9.48 -10.43
CA CYS A 31 -10.59 10.09 -11.05
C CYS A 31 -10.20 9.36 -12.35
N ASP A 32 -9.28 9.95 -13.10
CA ASP A 32 -8.78 9.39 -14.37
C ASP A 32 -8.17 8.00 -14.20
N LYS A 33 -7.48 7.72 -13.08
CA LYS A 33 -7.00 6.37 -12.77
C LYS A 33 -8.14 5.36 -12.70
N GLY A 34 -9.23 5.67 -12.01
CA GLY A 34 -10.41 4.81 -11.95
C GLY A 34 -11.06 4.64 -13.32
N ARG A 35 -11.10 5.71 -14.11
CA ARG A 35 -11.76 5.75 -15.42
C ARG A 35 -10.97 5.03 -16.51
N PHE A 36 -9.65 5.21 -16.58
CA PHE A 36 -8.86 4.85 -17.77
C PHE A 36 -7.84 3.73 -17.53
N ALA A 37 -7.53 3.36 -16.29
CA ALA A 37 -6.49 2.37 -16.01
C ALA A 37 -6.93 0.91 -16.19
N PHE A 38 -7.95 0.61 -16.99
CA PHE A 38 -8.43 -0.75 -17.23
C PHE A 38 -7.73 -1.54 -18.35
N PRO A 39 -6.85 -0.99 -19.21
CA PRO A 39 -6.15 -1.78 -20.23
C PRO A 39 -5.39 -2.98 -19.67
N TYR A 40 -4.93 -2.91 -18.39
CA TYR A 40 -4.28 -4.04 -17.72
C TYR A 40 -5.15 -5.31 -17.66
N THR A 41 -6.46 -5.20 -17.86
CA THR A 41 -7.37 -6.35 -17.85
C THR A 41 -7.25 -7.23 -19.10
N SER A 42 -6.66 -6.71 -20.17
CA SER A 42 -6.53 -7.40 -21.46
C SER A 42 -5.13 -7.35 -22.07
N GLU A 43 -4.37 -6.26 -21.83
CA GLU A 43 -3.07 -6.05 -22.46
C GLU A 43 -1.94 -6.77 -21.71
N GLY A 44 -1.12 -7.52 -22.45
CA GLY A 44 0.08 -8.19 -21.93
C GLY A 44 -0.16 -9.24 -20.86
N ARG A 45 -1.38 -9.80 -20.78
CA ARG A 45 -1.76 -10.75 -19.72
C ARG A 45 -1.02 -12.09 -19.86
N LEU A 46 -0.48 -12.54 -18.72
CA LEU A 46 -0.12 -13.94 -18.53
C LEU A 46 -1.41 -14.77 -18.53
N THR A 47 -1.44 -15.87 -19.29
CA THR A 47 -2.63 -16.71 -19.45
C THR A 47 -2.41 -18.15 -19.03
N HIS A 48 -1.15 -18.54 -18.85
CA HIS A 48 -0.75 -19.89 -18.46
C HIS A 48 0.37 -19.84 -17.45
N PRO A 49 0.49 -20.83 -16.56
CA PRO A 49 1.67 -20.97 -15.71
C PRO A 49 2.92 -21.21 -16.56
N LEU A 50 4.03 -20.64 -16.15
CA LEU A 50 5.34 -20.82 -16.78
C LEU A 50 6.29 -21.44 -15.77
N VAL A 51 7.20 -22.27 -16.26
CA VAL A 51 8.31 -22.84 -15.47
C VAL A 51 9.61 -22.69 -16.24
N ARG A 52 10.71 -22.57 -15.52
CA ARG A 52 12.04 -22.51 -16.11
C ARG A 52 12.50 -23.92 -16.46
N ASP A 53 12.87 -24.14 -17.71
CA ASP A 53 13.41 -25.41 -18.19
C ASP A 53 14.91 -25.54 -17.92
N SER A 54 15.51 -26.68 -18.29
CA SER A 54 16.93 -26.95 -18.14
C SER A 54 17.84 -26.02 -18.94
N ASP A 55 17.30 -25.40 -19.98
CA ASP A 55 18.03 -24.48 -20.86
C ASP A 55 17.92 -23.02 -20.37
N GLY A 56 17.19 -22.80 -19.26
CA GLY A 56 16.98 -21.49 -18.67
C GLY A 56 15.83 -20.69 -19.26
N ASN A 57 14.99 -21.30 -20.12
CA ASN A 57 13.86 -20.60 -20.74
C ASN A 57 12.57 -20.77 -19.90
N LEU A 58 11.73 -19.74 -19.85
CA LEU A 58 10.38 -19.86 -19.31
C LEU A 58 9.46 -20.47 -20.35
N VAL A 59 8.92 -21.63 -20.05
CA VAL A 59 8.03 -22.39 -20.93
C VAL A 59 6.66 -22.60 -20.31
N PRO A 60 5.55 -22.53 -21.10
CA PRO A 60 4.22 -22.82 -20.61
C PRO A 60 4.11 -24.26 -20.10
N THR A 61 3.39 -24.45 -19.00
CA THR A 61 3.14 -25.78 -18.42
C THR A 61 1.73 -25.88 -17.86
N SER A 62 1.35 -27.08 -17.40
CA SER A 62 0.07 -27.29 -16.74
C SER A 62 0.07 -26.76 -15.30
N TRP A 63 -1.09 -26.39 -14.79
CA TRP A 63 -1.25 -25.98 -13.40
C TRP A 63 -0.73 -27.03 -12.39
N PRO A 64 -1.10 -28.34 -12.51
CA PRO A 64 -0.57 -29.35 -11.59
C PRO A 64 0.96 -29.43 -11.58
N GLU A 65 1.59 -29.32 -12.75
CA GLU A 65 3.06 -29.39 -12.84
C GLU A 65 3.72 -28.13 -12.27
N ALA A 66 3.22 -26.94 -12.57
CA ALA A 66 3.72 -25.71 -12.01
C ALA A 66 3.59 -25.70 -10.47
N ILE A 67 2.45 -26.13 -9.94
CA ILE A 67 2.21 -26.23 -8.49
C ILE A 67 3.18 -27.25 -7.87
N ARG A 68 3.41 -28.38 -8.49
CA ARG A 68 4.35 -29.40 -8.01
C ARG A 68 5.78 -28.87 -7.91
N ILE A 69 6.24 -28.14 -8.93
CA ILE A 69 7.58 -27.54 -8.97
C ILE A 69 7.68 -26.42 -7.90
N ALA A 70 6.71 -25.54 -7.84
CA ALA A 70 6.66 -24.45 -6.86
C ALA A 70 6.69 -24.99 -5.42
N ALA A 71 5.84 -26.00 -5.14
CA ALA A 71 5.78 -26.62 -3.82
C ALA A 71 7.10 -27.29 -3.42
N ALA A 72 7.77 -28.00 -4.34
CA ALA A 72 9.05 -28.63 -4.07
C ALA A 72 10.15 -27.58 -3.78
N GLY A 73 10.23 -26.53 -4.60
CA GLY A 73 11.23 -25.46 -4.41
C GLY A 73 11.03 -24.65 -3.14
N LEU A 74 9.78 -24.26 -2.87
CA LEU A 74 9.46 -23.53 -1.63
C LEU A 74 9.64 -24.40 -0.38
N ALA A 75 9.34 -25.69 -0.44
CA ALA A 75 9.61 -26.61 0.67
C ALA A 75 11.12 -26.76 0.93
N ALA A 76 11.95 -26.74 -0.13
CA ALA A 76 13.40 -26.82 0.01
C ALA A 76 14.00 -25.56 0.65
N THR A 77 13.40 -24.38 0.45
CA THR A 77 13.84 -23.12 1.08
C THR A 77 13.19 -22.89 2.44
N GLY A 78 11.96 -23.38 2.65
CA GLY A 78 11.23 -23.36 3.93
C GLY A 78 11.25 -21.99 4.59
N SER A 79 11.68 -21.94 5.86
CA SER A 79 11.75 -20.70 6.65
C SER A 79 12.78 -19.68 6.15
N ALA A 80 13.65 -20.05 5.22
CA ALA A 80 14.54 -19.13 4.51
C ALA A 80 13.88 -18.48 3.28
N THR A 81 12.56 -18.42 3.23
CA THR A 81 11.78 -17.76 2.16
C THR A 81 11.29 -16.39 2.60
N GLY A 82 11.56 -15.37 1.80
CA GLY A 82 10.94 -14.05 1.92
C GLY A 82 9.66 -13.97 1.08
N VAL A 83 8.61 -13.38 1.63
CA VAL A 83 7.31 -13.21 0.98
C VAL A 83 7.01 -11.73 0.81
N LEU A 84 6.87 -11.28 -0.44
CA LEU A 84 6.61 -9.88 -0.78
C LEU A 84 5.31 -9.76 -1.58
N THR A 85 4.43 -8.86 -1.17
CA THR A 85 3.20 -8.59 -1.90
C THR A 85 3.08 -7.13 -2.29
N GLY A 86 2.53 -6.87 -3.47
CA GLY A 86 2.25 -5.52 -3.93
C GLY A 86 0.94 -4.95 -3.38
N GLY A 87 0.74 -3.66 -3.58
CA GLY A 87 -0.39 -2.91 -3.03
C GLY A 87 -1.75 -3.14 -3.72
N ARG A 88 -1.87 -4.18 -4.55
CA ARG A 88 -3.12 -4.57 -5.23
C ARG A 88 -3.71 -5.88 -4.70
N VAL A 89 -3.09 -6.46 -3.70
CA VAL A 89 -3.55 -7.71 -3.07
C VAL A 89 -4.93 -7.52 -2.45
N THR A 90 -5.81 -8.51 -2.62
CA THR A 90 -7.10 -8.54 -1.92
C THR A 90 -6.91 -8.97 -0.45
N VAL A 91 -7.91 -8.76 0.39
CA VAL A 91 -7.86 -9.22 1.80
C VAL A 91 -7.72 -10.74 1.88
N GLU A 92 -8.43 -11.45 1.00
CA GLU A 92 -8.42 -12.90 0.90
C GLU A 92 -7.04 -13.43 0.50
N ASP A 93 -6.44 -12.84 -0.53
CA ASP A 93 -5.10 -13.20 -0.98
C ASP A 93 -4.05 -12.85 0.07
N ALA A 94 -4.15 -11.67 0.68
CA ALA A 94 -3.28 -11.25 1.76
C ALA A 94 -3.31 -12.23 2.93
N LYS A 95 -4.50 -12.70 3.31
CA LYS A 95 -4.64 -13.72 4.35
C LYS A 95 -4.02 -15.04 3.92
N ALA A 96 -4.21 -15.46 2.67
CA ALA A 96 -3.61 -16.67 2.13
C ALA A 96 -2.07 -16.60 2.15
N TYR A 97 -1.46 -15.49 1.71
CA TYR A 97 -0.02 -15.25 1.81
C TYR A 97 0.47 -15.30 3.27
N SER A 98 -0.25 -14.65 4.18
CA SER A 98 0.12 -14.59 5.60
C SER A 98 0.13 -15.98 6.25
N VAL A 99 -0.93 -16.77 6.02
CA VAL A 99 -1.04 -18.15 6.53
C VAL A 99 0.02 -19.05 5.89
N PHE A 100 0.17 -18.99 4.57
CA PHE A 100 1.15 -19.81 3.85
C PHE A 100 2.58 -19.53 4.33
N ALA A 101 2.94 -18.26 4.49
CA ALA A 101 4.26 -17.89 4.98
C ALA A 101 4.52 -18.42 6.40
N ARG A 102 3.61 -18.19 7.33
CA ARG A 102 3.84 -18.49 8.75
C ARG A 102 3.58 -19.94 9.13
N GLU A 103 2.51 -20.54 8.60
CA GLU A 103 2.10 -21.87 8.99
C GLU A 103 2.70 -22.98 8.10
N VAL A 104 2.95 -22.68 6.80
CA VAL A 104 3.49 -23.66 5.86
C VAL A 104 5.00 -23.51 5.69
N LEU A 105 5.49 -22.31 5.41
CA LEU A 105 6.94 -22.07 5.24
C LEU A 105 7.66 -21.85 6.56
N GLY A 106 6.97 -21.43 7.62
CA GLY A 106 7.56 -21.15 8.93
C GLY A 106 8.41 -19.88 8.96
N THR A 107 8.09 -18.88 8.11
CA THR A 107 8.82 -17.61 8.03
C THR A 107 7.99 -16.44 8.51
N ASN A 108 8.66 -15.46 9.15
CA ASN A 108 8.09 -14.14 9.46
C ASN A 108 8.63 -13.05 8.51
N ASP A 109 9.45 -13.40 7.54
CA ASP A 109 9.95 -12.50 6.51
C ASP A 109 8.86 -12.23 5.47
N VAL A 110 7.89 -11.42 5.87
CA VAL A 110 6.66 -11.13 5.10
C VAL A 110 6.39 -9.64 5.14
N ASP A 111 6.34 -8.97 4.00
CA ASP A 111 6.01 -7.55 3.95
C ASP A 111 5.13 -7.21 2.74
N PHE A 112 4.09 -6.39 2.96
CA PHE A 112 3.23 -5.87 1.91
C PHE A 112 3.69 -4.51 1.38
N ARG A 113 4.64 -3.89 2.05
CA ARG A 113 5.09 -2.53 1.74
C ARG A 113 6.19 -2.56 0.68
N ALA A 114 5.79 -2.66 -0.59
CA ALA A 114 6.69 -2.57 -1.73
C ALA A 114 7.17 -1.11 -1.93
N ARG A 115 7.90 -0.56 -0.97
CA ARG A 115 8.46 0.80 -0.92
C ARG A 115 9.46 0.93 0.22
N ALA A 116 10.12 2.08 0.32
CA ALA A 116 10.94 2.40 1.49
C ALA A 116 10.13 2.36 2.78
N VAL A 117 10.64 1.71 3.79
CA VAL A 117 10.00 1.50 5.10
C VAL A 117 10.98 1.77 6.24
N SER A 118 10.43 2.00 7.44
CA SER A 118 11.20 2.16 8.67
C SER A 118 10.65 1.29 9.79
N ASP A 119 11.48 1.02 10.81
CA ASP A 119 11.03 0.31 12.02
C ASP A 119 9.97 1.10 12.78
N GLU A 120 10.08 2.43 12.78
CA GLU A 120 9.08 3.32 13.36
C GLU A 120 7.72 3.12 12.68
N GLU A 121 7.69 3.03 11.35
CA GLU A 121 6.45 2.77 10.62
C GLU A 121 5.89 1.38 10.95
N THR A 122 6.74 0.36 11.04
CA THR A 122 6.33 -0.99 11.44
C THR A 122 5.67 -0.97 12.81
N ALA A 123 6.29 -0.30 13.79
CA ALA A 123 5.74 -0.16 15.14
C ALA A 123 4.45 0.67 15.16
N PHE A 124 4.39 1.78 14.42
CA PHE A 124 3.20 2.61 14.30
C PHE A 124 2.03 1.83 13.70
N LEU A 125 2.23 1.15 12.59
CA LEU A 125 1.18 0.36 11.94
C LEU A 125 0.68 -0.76 12.84
N ALA A 126 1.57 -1.48 13.52
CA ALA A 126 1.20 -2.56 14.43
C ALA A 126 0.38 -2.06 15.64
N ASN A 127 0.76 -0.92 16.22
CA ASN A 127 0.16 -0.45 17.47
C ASN A 127 -1.06 0.46 17.28
N HIS A 128 -1.10 1.24 16.19
CA HIS A 128 -2.10 2.28 16.01
C HIS A 128 -3.08 2.05 14.86
N VAL A 129 -2.77 1.13 13.92
CA VAL A 129 -3.59 0.92 12.72
C VAL A 129 -4.11 -0.51 12.60
N ALA A 130 -3.24 -1.52 12.72
CA ALA A 130 -3.61 -2.92 12.52
C ALA A 130 -4.71 -3.36 13.48
N SER A 131 -5.72 -4.04 12.95
CA SER A 131 -6.86 -4.58 13.71
C SER A 131 -7.64 -3.53 14.53
N LYS A 132 -7.45 -2.24 14.22
CA LYS A 132 -8.27 -1.16 14.81
C LYS A 132 -9.49 -0.89 13.94
N PRO A 133 -10.63 -0.50 14.52
CA PRO A 133 -11.76 -0.01 13.73
C PRO A 133 -11.35 1.17 12.85
N LEU A 134 -12.05 1.35 11.73
CA LEU A 134 -11.95 2.56 10.92
C LEU A 134 -12.79 3.66 11.57
N ASP A 135 -12.17 4.46 12.43
CA ASP A 135 -12.86 5.50 13.22
C ASP A 135 -13.15 6.77 12.43
N VAL A 136 -12.64 6.89 11.20
CA VAL A 136 -12.82 8.05 10.34
C VAL A 136 -13.39 7.61 9.00
N THR A 137 -14.59 8.08 8.69
CA THR A 137 -15.28 7.90 7.41
C THR A 137 -15.10 9.14 6.53
N TYR A 138 -15.46 9.05 5.24
CA TYR A 138 -15.49 10.20 4.36
C TYR A 138 -16.51 11.26 4.82
N GLY A 139 -17.64 10.83 5.42
CA GLY A 139 -18.64 11.73 6.02
C GLY A 139 -18.09 12.50 7.21
N ASP A 140 -17.23 11.89 8.02
CA ASP A 140 -16.58 12.55 9.15
C ASP A 140 -15.68 13.72 8.70
N LEU A 141 -15.04 13.61 7.54
CA LEU A 141 -14.22 14.69 6.97
C LEU A 141 -15.03 15.92 6.62
N GLU A 142 -16.34 15.77 6.34
CA GLU A 142 -17.24 16.88 6.03
C GLU A 142 -17.81 17.57 7.29
N THR A 143 -17.69 16.93 8.45
CA THR A 143 -18.27 17.42 9.72
C THR A 143 -17.24 17.73 10.79
N ALA A 144 -15.99 17.29 10.63
CA ALA A 144 -14.90 17.59 11.54
C ALA A 144 -14.66 19.10 11.65
N LYS A 145 -14.43 19.62 12.86
CA LYS A 145 -14.11 21.05 13.06
C LYS A 145 -12.80 21.45 12.41
N SER A 146 -11.81 20.58 12.48
CA SER A 146 -10.55 20.76 11.77
C SER A 146 -9.96 19.43 11.32
N VAL A 147 -9.18 19.47 10.24
CA VAL A 147 -8.43 18.32 9.71
C VAL A 147 -6.99 18.76 9.53
N LEU A 148 -6.06 17.98 10.11
CA LEU A 148 -4.63 18.13 9.93
C LEU A 148 -4.12 17.10 8.92
N LEU A 149 -3.42 17.58 7.90
CA LEU A 149 -2.74 16.76 6.90
C LEU A 149 -1.25 16.68 7.26
N VAL A 150 -0.75 15.46 7.47
CA VAL A 150 0.66 15.20 7.78
C VAL A 150 1.25 14.30 6.72
N ALA A 151 2.26 14.78 6.00
CA ALA A 151 2.91 14.08 4.89
C ALA A 151 1.91 13.50 3.86
N PHE A 152 0.81 14.22 3.64
CA PHE A 152 -0.31 13.78 2.81
C PHE A 152 -0.84 14.94 1.95
N GLU A 153 -0.84 14.76 0.64
CA GLU A 153 -1.45 15.68 -0.32
C GLU A 153 -2.69 15.02 -0.94
N PRO A 154 -3.88 15.33 -0.43
CA PRO A 154 -5.07 14.60 -0.83
C PRO A 154 -5.47 14.80 -2.31
N GLU A 155 -5.13 15.93 -2.94
CA GLU A 155 -5.45 16.15 -4.36
C GLU A 155 -4.76 15.11 -5.26
N ASP A 156 -3.50 14.78 -4.95
CA ASP A 156 -2.69 13.84 -5.73
C ASP A 156 -2.86 12.38 -5.25
N GLU A 157 -2.88 12.18 -3.93
CA GLU A 157 -2.80 10.85 -3.34
C GLU A 157 -4.16 10.19 -3.13
N SER A 158 -5.21 10.97 -2.84
CA SER A 158 -6.57 10.48 -2.60
C SER A 158 -7.63 11.50 -2.99
N PRO A 159 -7.96 11.63 -4.30
CA PRO A 159 -8.85 12.68 -4.81
C PRO A 159 -10.23 12.76 -4.12
N ILE A 160 -10.77 11.64 -3.62
CA ILE A 160 -12.05 11.66 -2.90
C ILE A 160 -11.90 12.34 -1.55
N VAL A 161 -10.81 12.11 -0.81
CA VAL A 161 -10.51 12.85 0.42
C VAL A 161 -10.43 14.35 0.12
N PHE A 162 -9.72 14.71 -0.94
CA PHE A 162 -9.64 16.12 -1.38
C PHE A 162 -11.02 16.71 -1.66
N LEU A 163 -11.87 16.03 -2.41
CA LEU A 163 -13.22 16.54 -2.76
C LEU A 163 -14.09 16.72 -1.51
N ARG A 164 -14.05 15.78 -0.56
CA ARG A 164 -14.76 15.86 0.71
C ARG A 164 -14.30 17.06 1.55
N LEU A 165 -12.98 17.19 1.74
CA LEU A 165 -12.40 18.30 2.48
C LEU A 165 -12.67 19.66 1.81
N ARG A 166 -12.50 19.73 0.49
CA ARG A 166 -12.80 20.96 -0.26
C ARG A 166 -14.26 21.37 -0.13
N LYS A 167 -15.19 20.44 -0.26
CA LYS A 167 -16.62 20.66 -0.09
C LYS A 167 -16.94 21.23 1.30
N ALA A 168 -16.39 20.62 2.35
CA ALA A 168 -16.59 21.04 3.73
C ALA A 168 -15.94 22.41 4.03
N ALA A 169 -14.71 22.61 3.59
CA ALA A 169 -13.97 23.85 3.80
C ALA A 169 -14.61 25.06 3.09
N LEU A 170 -15.10 24.87 1.85
CA LEU A 170 -15.80 25.93 1.12
C LEU A 170 -17.13 26.33 1.76
N LYS A 171 -17.81 25.40 2.45
CA LYS A 171 -19.02 25.67 3.23
C LYS A 171 -18.72 26.31 4.59
N GLY A 172 -17.43 26.37 5.00
CA GLY A 172 -17.00 26.90 6.29
C GLY A 172 -17.18 25.94 7.47
N ASN A 173 -17.48 24.67 7.21
CA ASN A 173 -17.70 23.66 8.26
C ASN A 173 -16.40 23.15 8.87
N THR A 174 -15.35 22.99 8.04
CA THR A 174 -14.10 22.35 8.39
C THR A 174 -12.91 23.27 8.08
N LYS A 175 -12.00 23.42 9.04
CA LYS A 175 -10.70 24.08 8.81
C LYS A 175 -9.68 23.04 8.42
N VAL A 176 -8.96 23.24 7.31
CA VAL A 176 -7.91 22.35 6.85
C VAL A 176 -6.55 22.94 7.17
N TYR A 177 -5.68 22.18 7.82
CA TYR A 177 -4.30 22.51 8.10
C TYR A 177 -3.37 21.50 7.43
N ALA A 178 -2.25 21.93 6.89
CA ALA A 178 -1.24 21.02 6.33
C ALA A 178 0.15 21.40 6.84
N ILE A 179 0.92 20.39 7.25
CA ILE A 179 2.34 20.54 7.56
C ILE A 179 3.12 20.27 6.28
N ALA A 180 3.77 21.31 5.75
CA ALA A 180 4.51 21.25 4.51
C ALA A 180 5.49 22.44 4.39
N PRO A 181 6.49 22.37 3.49
CA PRO A 181 7.40 23.51 3.27
C PRO A 181 6.75 24.65 2.47
N TYR A 182 5.68 24.40 1.74
CA TYR A 182 4.97 25.39 0.92
C TYR A 182 3.49 25.05 0.77
N THR A 183 2.70 26.05 0.38
CA THR A 183 1.28 25.84 0.10
C THR A 183 1.10 25.16 -1.26
N SER A 184 0.56 23.95 -1.25
CA SER A 184 0.20 23.24 -2.47
C SER A 184 -1.02 23.85 -3.16
N ALA A 185 -1.22 23.51 -4.45
CA ALA A 185 -2.43 23.89 -5.18
C ALA A 185 -3.68 23.28 -4.52
N GLY A 186 -3.60 22.03 -4.05
CA GLY A 186 -4.67 21.36 -3.33
C GLY A 186 -5.05 22.09 -2.05
N LEU A 187 -4.06 22.42 -1.22
CA LEU A 187 -4.29 23.17 0.03
C LEU A 187 -4.96 24.53 -0.23
N ALA A 188 -4.47 25.27 -1.24
CA ALA A 188 -5.07 26.55 -1.62
C ALA A 188 -6.54 26.40 -2.07
N LYS A 189 -6.86 25.38 -2.88
CA LYS A 189 -8.24 25.07 -3.32
C LYS A 189 -9.17 24.70 -2.17
N MET A 190 -8.65 24.17 -1.08
CA MET A 190 -9.37 23.87 0.16
C MET A 190 -9.44 25.09 1.11
N LYS A 191 -8.90 26.26 0.73
CA LYS A 191 -8.69 27.41 1.64
C LYS A 191 -7.98 27.03 2.93
N GLY A 192 -7.08 26.04 2.85
CA GLY A 192 -6.38 25.51 3.99
C GLY A 192 -5.26 26.45 4.48
N THR A 193 -4.85 26.24 5.71
CA THR A 193 -3.77 26.98 6.37
C THR A 193 -2.50 26.12 6.37
N LEU A 194 -1.40 26.69 5.88
CA LEU A 194 -0.10 26.07 5.94
C LEU A 194 0.49 26.24 7.36
N LEU A 195 0.90 25.12 7.95
CA LEU A 195 1.79 25.08 9.10
C LEU A 195 3.20 24.78 8.55
N THR A 196 3.97 25.83 8.30
CA THR A 196 5.25 25.72 7.60
C THR A 196 6.24 24.86 8.39
N ALA A 197 6.82 23.86 7.72
CA ALA A 197 7.92 23.07 8.22
C ALA A 197 8.88 22.75 7.07
N GLY A 198 10.15 23.09 7.25
CA GLY A 198 11.22 22.62 6.38
C GLY A 198 11.65 21.20 6.72
N PRO A 199 12.57 20.62 5.92
CA PRO A 199 13.14 19.31 6.23
C PRO A 199 13.74 19.27 7.65
N ARG A 200 13.39 18.27 8.45
CA ARG A 200 13.73 18.06 9.87
C ARG A 200 12.99 18.93 10.89
N GLU A 201 12.06 19.78 10.45
CA GLU A 201 11.22 20.59 11.33
C GLU A 201 9.82 19.97 11.51
N GLU A 202 9.51 18.92 10.78
CA GLU A 202 8.17 18.31 10.71
C GLU A 202 7.70 17.83 12.08
N VAL A 203 8.57 17.20 12.88
CA VAL A 203 8.23 16.71 14.23
C VAL A 203 7.82 17.85 15.16
N ALA A 204 8.54 18.95 15.12
CA ALA A 204 8.21 20.15 15.91
C ALA A 204 6.90 20.78 15.43
N ALA A 205 6.67 20.87 14.12
CA ALA A 205 5.44 21.36 13.54
C ALA A 205 4.22 20.48 13.89
N ILE A 206 4.38 19.15 13.89
CA ILE A 206 3.36 18.20 14.34
C ILE A 206 2.99 18.48 15.80
N THR A 207 3.98 18.59 16.68
CA THR A 207 3.75 18.85 18.11
C THR A 207 3.04 20.19 18.34
N ASN A 208 3.43 21.22 17.61
CA ASN A 208 2.85 22.58 17.71
C ASN A 208 1.43 22.65 17.13
N ALA A 209 1.06 21.75 16.23
CA ALA A 209 -0.28 21.70 15.66
C ALA A 209 -1.38 21.41 16.70
N ALA A 210 -1.03 20.99 17.91
CA ALA A 210 -1.96 20.78 19.01
C ALA A 210 -2.87 22.01 19.27
N ALA A 211 -2.38 23.23 19.03
CA ALA A 211 -3.18 24.45 19.19
C ALA A 211 -4.37 24.56 18.23
N HIS A 212 -4.39 23.80 17.16
CA HIS A 212 -5.43 23.81 16.12
C HIS A 212 -6.41 22.63 16.19
N LEU A 213 -6.21 21.70 17.14
CA LEU A 213 -6.93 20.44 17.22
C LEU A 213 -7.71 20.31 18.53
N THR A 214 -8.81 19.58 18.45
CA THR A 214 -9.67 19.19 19.58
C THR A 214 -10.15 17.74 19.35
N SER A 215 -10.94 17.20 20.27
CA SER A 215 -11.58 15.89 20.10
C SER A 215 -12.52 15.78 18.87
N ASP A 216 -12.98 16.91 18.34
CA ASP A 216 -13.80 16.98 17.13
C ASP A 216 -12.93 17.11 15.85
N SER A 217 -11.63 16.92 15.95
CA SER A 217 -10.68 17.03 14.85
C SER A 217 -10.27 15.67 14.31
N VAL A 218 -9.72 15.66 13.08
CA VAL A 218 -9.16 14.48 12.44
C VAL A 218 -7.70 14.76 12.04
N ILE A 219 -6.83 13.80 12.25
CA ILE A 219 -5.46 13.79 11.73
C ILE A 219 -5.38 12.75 10.62
N LEU A 220 -5.09 13.18 9.40
CA LEU A 220 -4.81 12.31 8.26
C LEU A 220 -3.30 12.23 8.07
N VAL A 221 -2.73 11.04 8.26
CA VAL A 221 -1.29 10.80 8.08
C VAL A 221 -1.06 9.91 6.86
N GLY A 222 -0.26 10.41 5.91
CA GLY A 222 0.16 9.68 4.73
C GLY A 222 1.39 8.79 5.00
N GLU A 223 1.62 7.82 4.12
CA GLU A 223 2.72 6.88 4.26
C GLU A 223 4.11 7.54 4.22
N ARG A 224 4.25 8.72 3.57
CA ARG A 224 5.52 9.46 3.54
C ARG A 224 5.99 9.91 4.92
N ALA A 225 5.11 9.96 5.92
CA ALA A 225 5.50 10.26 7.30
C ALA A 225 6.51 9.24 7.86
N GLY A 226 6.46 7.99 7.38
CA GLY A 226 7.43 6.94 7.75
C GLY A 226 8.87 7.21 7.30
N GLN A 227 9.08 8.18 6.39
CA GLN A 227 10.41 8.59 5.93
C GLN A 227 11.04 9.70 6.80
N THR A 228 10.25 10.30 7.69
CA THR A 228 10.72 11.34 8.61
C THR A 228 10.84 10.75 10.02
N PRO A 229 12.06 10.52 10.53
CA PRO A 229 12.25 9.92 11.86
C PRO A 229 11.53 10.71 12.96
N GLY A 230 10.74 10.01 13.78
CA GLY A 230 9.97 10.59 14.88
C GLY A 230 8.59 11.14 14.47
N ALA A 231 8.28 11.27 13.17
CA ALA A 231 7.03 11.89 12.72
C ALA A 231 5.79 11.06 13.08
N LEU A 232 5.84 9.74 12.92
CA LEU A 232 4.71 8.86 13.22
C LEU A 232 4.45 8.78 14.72
N PHE A 233 5.50 8.75 15.56
CA PHE A 233 5.35 8.81 17.01
C PHE A 233 4.77 10.16 17.43
N ALA A 234 5.25 11.27 16.89
CA ALA A 234 4.71 12.60 17.18
C ALA A 234 3.22 12.72 16.78
N VAL A 235 2.81 12.13 15.67
CA VAL A 235 1.40 12.07 15.25
C VAL A 235 0.54 11.27 16.25
N ALA A 236 1.04 10.11 16.71
CA ALA A 236 0.32 9.30 17.70
C ALA A 236 0.18 10.03 19.04
N GLU A 237 1.25 10.66 19.52
CA GLU A 237 1.22 11.50 20.74
C GLU A 237 0.27 12.70 20.60
N LEU A 238 0.29 13.36 19.42
CA LEU A 238 -0.60 14.48 19.14
C LEU A 238 -2.07 14.05 19.19
N ALA A 239 -2.41 12.92 18.57
CA ALA A 239 -3.77 12.35 18.60
C ALA A 239 -4.20 12.06 20.04
N GLN A 240 -3.34 11.40 20.83
CA GLN A 240 -3.61 11.11 22.24
C GLN A 240 -3.81 12.38 23.08
N LYS A 241 -2.93 13.38 22.90
CA LYS A 241 -2.96 14.64 23.65
C LYS A 241 -4.20 15.50 23.37
N THR A 242 -4.64 15.52 22.12
CA THR A 242 -5.77 16.37 21.68
C THR A 242 -7.10 15.68 21.70
N GLY A 243 -7.13 14.34 21.75
CA GLY A 243 -8.31 13.51 21.53
C GLY A 243 -8.77 13.46 20.07
N ALA A 244 -7.99 14.03 19.14
CA ALA A 244 -8.30 14.00 17.71
C ALA A 244 -8.24 12.56 17.17
N ARG A 245 -9.19 12.22 16.29
CA ARG A 245 -9.20 10.91 15.65
C ARG A 245 -8.08 10.80 14.61
N LEU A 246 -7.37 9.69 14.62
CA LEU A 246 -6.22 9.43 13.75
C LEU A 246 -6.61 8.47 12.64
N ALA A 247 -6.31 8.83 11.37
CA ALA A 247 -6.45 7.94 10.25
C ALA A 247 -5.17 7.88 9.41
N TRP A 248 -4.63 6.68 9.27
CA TRP A 248 -3.56 6.41 8.30
C TRP A 248 -4.17 6.26 6.91
N VAL A 249 -3.60 6.97 5.93
CA VAL A 249 -4.07 6.97 4.55
C VAL A 249 -3.03 6.31 3.66
N PRO A 250 -3.21 5.03 3.32
CA PRO A 250 -2.32 4.33 2.39
C PRO A 250 -2.52 4.83 0.96
N ARG A 251 -1.48 4.71 0.14
CA ARG A 251 -1.56 5.09 -1.28
C ARG A 251 -2.09 3.97 -2.18
N ARG A 252 -1.99 2.72 -1.74
CA ARG A 252 -2.41 1.54 -2.50
C ARG A 252 -3.68 0.94 -1.91
N ALA A 253 -4.53 0.41 -2.77
CA ALA A 253 -5.86 -0.08 -2.39
C ALA A 253 -5.82 -1.29 -1.44
N GLY A 254 -4.81 -2.16 -1.58
CA GLY A 254 -4.67 -3.38 -0.80
C GLY A 254 -3.98 -3.23 0.54
N ASP A 255 -3.28 -2.10 0.79
CA ASP A 255 -2.38 -1.94 1.94
C ASP A 255 -3.07 -2.15 3.29
N ARG A 256 -4.25 -1.58 3.48
CA ARG A 256 -4.98 -1.74 4.75
C ARG A 256 -5.42 -3.19 4.96
N GLY A 257 -5.95 -3.84 3.94
CA GLY A 257 -6.33 -5.25 4.00
C GLY A 257 -5.15 -6.18 4.24
N ALA A 258 -4.00 -5.89 3.62
CA ALA A 258 -2.76 -6.62 3.81
C ALA A 258 -2.25 -6.50 5.26
N LEU A 259 -2.28 -5.28 5.82
CA LEU A 259 -1.92 -5.02 7.21
C LEU A 259 -2.82 -5.80 8.18
N ASP A 260 -4.15 -5.70 8.02
CA ASP A 260 -5.12 -6.37 8.89
C ASP A 260 -5.09 -7.91 8.74
N SER A 261 -4.61 -8.40 7.60
CA SER A 261 -4.37 -9.84 7.35
C SER A 261 -3.03 -10.35 7.88
N GLY A 262 -2.20 -9.47 8.44
CA GLY A 262 -0.96 -9.82 9.11
C GLY A 262 0.25 -9.91 8.17
N LEU A 263 0.27 -9.23 7.01
CA LEU A 263 1.44 -9.16 6.13
C LEU A 263 2.50 -8.13 6.59
N LEU A 264 2.57 -7.83 7.87
CA LEU A 264 3.59 -6.97 8.46
C LEU A 264 4.71 -7.83 9.07
N PRO A 265 6.00 -7.48 8.90
CA PRO A 265 7.12 -8.27 9.41
C PRO A 265 7.29 -8.12 10.93
N ILE A 266 6.46 -8.80 11.71
CA ILE A 266 6.56 -8.82 13.18
C ILE A 266 7.54 -9.92 13.56
N GLY A 267 8.73 -9.54 14.03
CA GLY A 267 9.82 -10.47 14.33
C GLY A 267 10.46 -11.12 13.09
N GLY A 268 10.26 -10.55 11.92
CA GLY A 268 10.86 -10.91 10.66
C GLY A 268 11.51 -9.71 9.97
N ARG A 269 12.02 -9.91 8.76
CA ARG A 269 12.68 -8.90 7.92
C ARG A 269 11.65 -8.06 7.17
N SER A 270 11.90 -6.75 7.09
CA SER A 270 11.20 -5.83 6.19
C SER A 270 11.56 -6.08 4.73
N THR A 271 10.83 -5.47 3.80
CA THR A 271 11.10 -5.58 2.35
C THR A 271 12.57 -5.32 2.03
N SER A 272 13.14 -4.21 2.49
CA SER A 272 14.55 -3.87 2.21
C SER A 272 15.55 -4.88 2.79
N GLU A 273 15.26 -5.41 3.98
CA GLU A 273 16.09 -6.43 4.61
C GLU A 273 15.96 -7.79 3.92
N ILE A 274 14.76 -8.16 3.43
CA ILE A 274 14.55 -9.38 2.62
C ILE A 274 15.38 -9.29 1.33
N LEU A 275 15.33 -8.16 0.62
CA LEU A 275 16.09 -7.95 -0.61
C LEU A 275 17.61 -8.01 -0.35
N ALA A 276 18.09 -7.33 0.69
CA ALA A 276 19.52 -7.35 1.05
C ALA A 276 20.03 -8.73 1.51
N ALA A 277 19.14 -9.60 2.00
CA ALA A 277 19.43 -10.94 2.47
C ALA A 277 19.30 -12.02 1.39
N ALA A 278 18.75 -11.68 0.22
CA ALA A 278 18.54 -12.62 -0.89
C ALA A 278 19.86 -13.26 -1.35
N GLY A 279 19.82 -14.56 -1.63
CA GLY A 279 21.02 -15.37 -1.95
C GLY A 279 21.91 -15.72 -0.75
N LYS A 280 21.72 -15.07 0.40
CA LYS A 280 22.47 -15.27 1.65
C LYS A 280 21.66 -16.12 2.63
N CYS A 281 20.95 -15.49 3.54
CA CYS A 281 20.07 -16.16 4.50
C CYS A 281 18.60 -16.24 4.04
N VAL A 282 18.20 -15.45 3.07
CA VAL A 282 16.94 -15.62 2.32
C VAL A 282 17.28 -16.37 1.04
N LYS A 283 16.82 -17.62 0.93
CA LYS A 283 17.10 -18.52 -0.19
C LYS A 283 15.97 -18.57 -1.20
N GLY A 284 14.73 -18.48 -0.73
CA GLY A 284 13.54 -18.47 -1.55
C GLY A 284 12.86 -17.10 -1.58
N LEU A 285 12.19 -16.78 -2.67
CA LEU A 285 11.31 -15.61 -2.75
C LEU A 285 9.93 -16.04 -3.31
N LEU A 286 8.88 -15.61 -2.62
CA LEU A 286 7.50 -15.68 -3.10
C LEU A 286 7.01 -14.25 -3.30
N ILE A 287 6.80 -13.85 -4.56
CA ILE A 287 6.52 -12.46 -4.92
C ILE A 287 5.18 -12.37 -5.62
N GLY A 288 4.25 -11.56 -5.08
CA GLY A 288 2.92 -11.36 -5.65
C GLY A 288 2.66 -9.91 -6.04
N GLY A 289 2.64 -9.59 -7.34
CA GLY A 289 2.26 -8.28 -7.84
C GLY A 289 3.18 -7.12 -7.44
N VAL A 290 4.48 -7.37 -7.34
CA VAL A 290 5.51 -6.36 -7.02
C VAL A 290 6.32 -6.05 -8.27
N SER A 291 6.41 -4.78 -8.61
CA SER A 291 7.18 -4.26 -9.74
C SER A 291 8.49 -3.63 -9.25
N PRO A 292 9.61 -3.75 -10.00
CA PRO A 292 10.87 -3.08 -9.62
C PRO A 292 10.72 -1.56 -9.42
N GLU A 293 9.86 -0.92 -10.19
CA GLU A 293 9.63 0.53 -10.10
C GLU A 293 8.92 0.96 -8.79
N ASP A 294 8.32 0.01 -8.06
CA ASP A 294 7.67 0.30 -6.78
C ASP A 294 8.65 0.35 -5.60
N LEU A 295 9.89 -0.16 -5.78
CA LEU A 295 10.85 -0.38 -4.70
C LEU A 295 12.05 0.56 -4.77
N GLU A 296 12.46 1.06 -3.61
CA GLU A 296 13.82 1.53 -3.39
C GLU A 296 14.70 0.32 -3.04
N GLY A 297 15.48 -0.14 -3.98
CA GLY A 297 16.33 -1.31 -3.82
C GLY A 297 16.32 -2.17 -5.08
N ASP A 298 17.30 -3.06 -5.18
CA ASP A 298 17.45 -3.88 -6.36
C ASP A 298 16.66 -5.18 -6.21
N LEU A 299 15.37 -5.12 -6.56
CA LEU A 299 14.51 -6.29 -6.59
C LEU A 299 15.00 -7.32 -7.62
N VAL A 300 15.49 -6.87 -8.76
CA VAL A 300 15.97 -7.76 -9.83
C VAL A 300 17.19 -8.53 -9.38
N ALA A 301 18.19 -7.84 -8.80
CA ALA A 301 19.38 -8.51 -8.24
C ALA A 301 19.03 -9.46 -7.08
N ALA A 302 18.02 -9.13 -6.27
CA ALA A 302 17.55 -10.04 -5.22
C ALA A 302 16.93 -11.31 -5.81
N VAL A 303 16.11 -11.18 -6.85
CA VAL A 303 15.50 -12.31 -7.57
C VAL A 303 16.59 -13.18 -8.24
N GLU A 304 17.54 -12.57 -8.92
CA GLU A 304 18.68 -13.28 -9.55
C GLU A 304 19.58 -13.99 -8.53
N SER A 305 19.71 -13.46 -7.33
CA SER A 305 20.55 -14.03 -6.26
C SER A 305 19.86 -15.14 -5.48
N ALA A 306 18.53 -15.18 -5.47
CA ALA A 306 17.78 -16.20 -4.74
C ALA A 306 17.94 -17.58 -5.38
N THR A 307 17.89 -18.64 -4.55
CA THR A 307 18.02 -20.02 -5.02
C THR A 307 16.76 -20.51 -5.73
N PHE A 308 15.60 -20.00 -5.33
CA PHE A 308 14.31 -20.35 -5.93
C PHE A 308 13.30 -19.21 -5.82
N VAL A 309 12.63 -18.89 -6.91
CA VAL A 309 11.69 -17.78 -6.98
C VAL A 309 10.36 -18.20 -7.58
N VAL A 310 9.29 -17.92 -6.87
CA VAL A 310 7.91 -18.04 -7.38
C VAL A 310 7.31 -16.65 -7.52
N SER A 311 6.82 -16.31 -8.71
CA SER A 311 6.15 -15.05 -8.99
C SER A 311 4.69 -15.28 -9.34
N LEU A 312 3.77 -14.53 -8.70
CA LEU A 312 2.37 -14.42 -9.08
C LEU A 312 2.16 -13.03 -9.69
N GLU A 313 1.87 -12.97 -10.98
CA GLU A 313 1.79 -11.69 -11.67
C GLU A 313 0.79 -11.74 -12.85
N THR A 314 0.19 -10.62 -13.13
CA THR A 314 -0.81 -10.51 -14.20
C THR A 314 -0.22 -10.39 -15.60
N ARG A 315 1.05 -10.00 -15.72
CA ARG A 315 1.76 -9.74 -16.98
C ARG A 315 3.27 -10.02 -16.83
N HIS A 316 3.96 -10.06 -17.94
CA HIS A 316 5.42 -10.17 -17.94
C HIS A 316 6.08 -8.93 -17.33
N THR A 317 7.02 -9.16 -16.42
CA THR A 317 7.85 -8.15 -15.76
C THR A 317 9.29 -8.67 -15.66
N GLU A 318 10.22 -7.83 -15.23
CA GLU A 318 11.60 -8.29 -14.95
C GLU A 318 11.64 -9.34 -13.83
N VAL A 319 10.74 -9.26 -12.86
CA VAL A 319 10.60 -10.29 -11.82
C VAL A 319 10.19 -11.63 -12.42
N THR A 320 9.15 -11.65 -13.26
CA THR A 320 8.71 -12.90 -13.90
C THR A 320 9.77 -13.46 -14.84
N ALA A 321 10.54 -12.60 -15.51
CA ALA A 321 11.61 -13.03 -16.43
C ALA A 321 12.72 -13.81 -15.70
N ASN A 322 12.94 -13.53 -14.43
CA ASN A 322 13.99 -14.16 -13.60
C ASN A 322 13.44 -15.18 -12.60
N ALA A 323 12.13 -15.40 -12.53
CA ALA A 323 11.53 -16.40 -11.66
C ALA A 323 11.67 -17.84 -12.19
N ASP A 324 11.65 -18.84 -11.30
CA ASP A 324 11.65 -20.25 -11.63
C ASP A 324 10.25 -20.75 -12.00
N VAL A 325 9.24 -20.24 -11.29
CA VAL A 325 7.82 -20.51 -11.55
C VAL A 325 7.03 -19.23 -11.58
N VAL A 326 6.19 -19.07 -12.60
CA VAL A 326 5.30 -17.92 -12.75
C VAL A 326 3.85 -18.40 -12.82
N PHE A 327 3.01 -17.85 -11.97
CA PHE A 327 1.56 -18.04 -12.01
C PHE A 327 0.86 -16.76 -12.52
N PRO A 328 -0.12 -16.91 -13.45
CA PRO A 328 -0.93 -15.79 -13.93
C PRO A 328 -1.94 -15.27 -12.91
#